data_c047c004cf8d358cecb585429c5845f8
#
_entry.id   c047c004cf8d358cecb585429c5845f8
#
_cell.length_a   1.000
_cell.length_b   1.000
_cell.length_c   1.000
_cell.angle_alpha   90.00
_cell.angle_beta   90.00
_cell.angle_gamma   90.00
#
_symmetry.space_group_name_H-M   'P 1'
#
loop_
_entity.id
_entity.type
_entity.pdbx_description
1 polymer ?
#
loop_
_entity_poly.entity_id
_entity_poly.type
_entity_poly.pdbx_seq_one_letter_code
_entity_poly.pdbx_strand_id
1 'polypeptide(L)'
;MAQVIYYLPGHGGKLDSALGKELMRRGFDIAGRSTTGEFNQLSFSDQVQTIANDLERGFWFEDAKIVANSFGAYLFLHAQALLPPFIGKVLLLSPIVGEFTNDEKMMSFVPPKTDVLKNLVDTGNYPIPINIEMHVGSEDWQSSPDSVQALGTKLGIFYTIVSNEGHSLSKAYVSTVLDRWLL
;
A
#
# COMPACT_ATOMS: atom_id res chain seq x y z
N MET A 1 11.20 18.85 14.86
CA MET A 1 9.83 18.31 14.81
C MET A 1 9.91 16.88 14.30
N ALA A 2 9.14 15.95 14.89
CA ALA A 2 9.10 14.58 14.38
C ALA A 2 8.57 14.60 12.95
N GLN A 3 9.17 13.77 12.07
CA GLN A 3 8.63 13.59 10.72
C GLN A 3 7.37 12.74 10.80
N VAL A 4 6.36 13.10 10.03
CA VAL A 4 5.08 12.38 9.99
C VAL A 4 5.06 11.42 8.80
N ILE A 5 4.66 10.17 9.05
CA ILE A 5 4.40 9.18 8.00
C ILE A 5 2.89 9.02 7.83
N TYR A 6 2.41 9.05 6.59
CA TYR A 6 1.05 8.66 6.28
C TYR A 6 0.97 7.14 6.16
N TYR A 7 0.20 6.52 7.05
CA TYR A 7 0.10 5.06 7.13
C TYR A 7 -1.31 4.55 6.84
N LEU A 8 -1.39 3.54 5.98
CA LEU A 8 -2.61 2.82 5.65
C LEU A 8 -2.45 1.34 5.98
N PRO A 9 -3.01 0.86 7.08
CA PRO A 9 -2.98 -0.55 7.45
C PRO A 9 -3.85 -1.40 6.53
N GLY A 10 -3.66 -2.72 6.58
CA GLY A 10 -4.51 -3.70 5.92
C GLY A 10 -5.94 -3.69 6.46
N HIS A 11 -6.81 -4.51 5.85
CA HIS A 11 -8.22 -4.61 6.23
C HIS A 11 -8.39 -4.90 7.72
N GLY A 12 -9.24 -4.14 8.40
CA GLY A 12 -9.47 -4.25 9.85
C GLY A 12 -8.30 -3.77 10.71
N GLY A 13 -7.28 -3.12 10.13
CA GLY A 13 -6.11 -2.64 10.83
C GLY A 13 -6.28 -1.26 11.46
N LYS A 14 -5.44 -0.97 12.46
CA LYS A 14 -5.38 0.31 13.16
C LYS A 14 -4.03 0.98 12.95
N LEU A 15 -3.96 2.30 13.12
CA LEU A 15 -2.72 3.05 13.01
C LEU A 15 -1.68 2.64 14.07
N ASP A 16 -2.13 2.19 15.23
CA ASP A 16 -1.29 1.64 16.31
C ASP A 16 -1.07 0.11 16.20
N SER A 17 -1.20 -0.45 15.01
CA SER A 17 -0.85 -1.85 14.70
C SER A 17 0.65 -2.12 14.89
N ALA A 18 1.08 -3.37 14.70
CA ALA A 18 2.49 -3.75 14.85
C ALA A 18 3.42 -2.88 13.97
N LEU A 19 3.04 -2.62 12.71
CA LEU A 19 3.83 -1.79 11.80
C LEU A 19 3.77 -0.31 12.21
N GLY A 20 2.61 0.21 12.57
CA GLY A 20 2.49 1.58 13.05
C GLY A 20 3.31 1.83 14.33
N LYS A 21 3.28 0.89 15.28
CA LYS A 21 4.13 0.95 16.48
C LYS A 21 5.61 0.91 16.15
N GLU A 22 6.02 0.12 15.16
CA GLU A 22 7.41 0.05 14.71
C GLU A 22 7.87 1.40 14.12
N LEU A 23 7.03 2.06 13.32
CA LEU A 23 7.31 3.39 12.79
C LEU A 23 7.42 4.43 13.91
N MET A 24 6.49 4.41 14.89
CA MET A 24 6.56 5.30 16.07
C MET A 24 7.82 5.05 16.92
N ARG A 25 8.21 3.78 17.11
CA ARG A 25 9.44 3.41 17.83
C ARG A 25 10.70 3.97 17.13
N ARG A 26 10.64 4.19 15.83
CA ARG A 26 11.72 4.81 15.04
C ARG A 26 11.70 6.34 15.06
N GLY A 27 10.79 6.94 15.84
CA GLY A 27 10.73 8.39 16.05
C GLY A 27 9.84 9.15 15.08
N PHE A 28 8.96 8.46 14.35
CA PHE A 28 8.00 9.09 13.45
C PHE A 28 6.63 9.24 14.11
N ASP A 29 5.98 10.36 13.85
CA ASP A 29 4.56 10.49 14.11
C ASP A 29 3.77 9.82 12.99
N ILE A 30 2.59 9.29 13.33
CA ILE A 30 1.75 8.57 12.38
C ILE A 30 0.45 9.32 12.15
N ALA A 31 0.19 9.66 10.90
CA ALA A 31 -1.11 10.06 10.39
C ALA A 31 -1.66 8.97 9.46
N GLY A 32 -2.91 9.09 9.03
CA GLY A 32 -3.53 8.18 8.08
C GLY A 32 -4.90 7.72 8.51
N ARG A 33 -5.33 6.57 8.01
CA ARG A 33 -6.68 6.06 8.24
C ARG A 33 -6.64 4.63 8.75
N SER A 34 -7.16 4.39 9.96
CA SER A 34 -7.47 3.03 10.40
C SER A 34 -8.57 2.46 9.49
N THR A 35 -8.39 1.24 9.02
CA THR A 35 -9.38 0.54 8.18
C THR A 35 -10.43 -0.16 9.04
N THR A 36 -10.87 0.52 10.09
CA THR A 36 -11.88 0.12 11.08
C THR A 36 -12.80 1.30 11.39
N GLY A 37 -13.87 1.04 12.15
CA GLY A 37 -14.77 2.10 12.62
C GLY A 37 -15.45 2.85 11.50
N GLU A 38 -15.60 4.15 11.65
CA GLU A 38 -16.33 5.02 10.72
C GLU A 38 -15.74 5.01 9.31
N PHE A 39 -14.40 5.03 9.18
CA PHE A 39 -13.75 5.00 7.87
C PHE A 39 -14.10 3.72 7.09
N ASN A 40 -14.17 2.57 7.77
CA ASN A 40 -14.52 1.30 7.14
C ASN A 40 -16.00 1.19 6.74
N GLN A 41 -16.86 2.07 7.26
CA GLN A 41 -18.28 2.15 6.89
C GLN A 41 -18.52 3.01 5.64
N LEU A 42 -17.53 3.81 5.23
CA LEU A 42 -17.62 4.58 4.00
C LEU A 42 -17.66 3.67 2.78
N SER A 43 -18.27 4.15 1.70
CA SER A 43 -18.14 3.49 0.41
C SER A 43 -16.66 3.44 -0.02
N PHE A 44 -16.29 2.47 -0.84
CA PHE A 44 -14.92 2.38 -1.37
C PHE A 44 -14.49 3.68 -2.05
N SER A 45 -15.37 4.31 -2.82
CA SER A 45 -15.10 5.59 -3.48
C SER A 45 -14.85 6.71 -2.49
N ASP A 46 -15.60 6.76 -1.39
CA ASP A 46 -15.42 7.78 -0.35
C ASP A 46 -14.14 7.55 0.46
N GLN A 47 -13.79 6.28 0.72
CA GLN A 47 -12.50 5.93 1.33
C GLN A 47 -11.33 6.43 0.47
N VAL A 48 -11.36 6.12 -0.82
CA VAL A 48 -10.35 6.54 -1.80
C VAL A 48 -10.26 8.06 -1.89
N GLN A 49 -11.39 8.75 -1.99
CA GLN A 49 -11.42 10.21 -2.05
C GLN A 49 -10.91 10.86 -0.76
N THR A 50 -11.23 10.27 0.40
CA THR A 50 -10.73 10.75 1.70
C THR A 50 -9.22 10.68 1.76
N ILE A 51 -8.63 9.55 1.33
CA ILE A 51 -7.18 9.40 1.28
C ILE A 51 -6.55 10.39 0.31
N ALA A 52 -7.10 10.54 -0.89
CA ALA A 52 -6.61 11.51 -1.86
C ALA A 52 -6.60 12.94 -1.30
N ASN A 53 -7.67 13.34 -0.62
CA ASN A 53 -7.76 14.65 0.03
C ASN A 53 -6.73 14.82 1.17
N ASP A 54 -6.50 13.77 1.97
CA ASP A 54 -5.48 13.80 3.03
C ASP A 54 -4.08 14.02 2.44
N LEU A 55 -3.75 13.28 1.38
CA LEU A 55 -2.46 13.39 0.71
C LEU A 55 -2.25 14.77 0.10
N GLU A 56 -3.23 15.27 -0.63
CA GLU A 56 -3.16 16.56 -1.29
C GLU A 56 -2.98 17.72 -0.28
N ARG A 57 -3.69 17.66 0.86
CA ARG A 57 -3.69 18.72 1.86
C ARG A 57 -2.50 18.69 2.81
N GLY A 58 -1.99 17.52 3.16
CA GLY A 58 -1.02 17.38 4.25
C GLY A 58 0.30 16.70 3.89
N PHE A 59 0.38 16.04 2.73
CA PHE A 59 1.53 15.18 2.40
C PHE A 59 2.11 15.43 1.00
N TRP A 60 1.76 16.53 0.34
CA TRP A 60 2.23 16.81 -1.02
C TRP A 60 3.55 17.60 -1.01
N PHE A 61 4.64 16.95 -0.56
CA PHE A 61 6.00 17.51 -0.55
C PHE A 61 7.05 16.39 -0.72
N GLU A 62 8.26 16.74 -1.18
CA GLU A 62 9.30 15.79 -1.60
C GLU A 62 9.74 14.81 -0.50
N ASP A 63 9.81 15.27 0.76
CA ASP A 63 10.19 14.42 1.90
C ASP A 63 9.03 13.65 2.53
N ALA A 64 7.82 13.77 1.97
CA ALA A 64 6.66 13.05 2.45
C ALA A 64 6.86 11.53 2.30
N LYS A 65 6.41 10.80 3.29
CA LYS A 65 6.53 9.34 3.34
C LYS A 65 5.16 8.68 3.51
N ILE A 66 4.85 7.75 2.64
CA ILE A 66 3.63 6.93 2.70
C ILE A 66 4.03 5.47 2.89
N VAL A 67 3.47 4.83 3.89
CA VAL A 67 3.59 3.37 4.10
C VAL A 67 2.19 2.78 4.04
N ALA A 68 2.00 1.77 3.22
CA ALA A 68 0.72 1.08 3.12
C ALA A 68 0.94 -0.43 3.01
N ASN A 69 0.06 -1.21 3.63
CA ASN A 69 0.14 -2.65 3.52
C ASN A 69 -1.21 -3.30 3.18
N SER A 70 -1.15 -4.41 2.47
CA SER A 70 -2.31 -5.25 2.12
C SER A 70 -3.41 -4.41 1.43
N PHE A 71 -4.63 -4.43 1.96
CA PHE A 71 -5.76 -3.65 1.44
C PHE A 71 -5.54 -2.13 1.57
N GLY A 72 -4.77 -1.67 2.56
CA GLY A 72 -4.35 -0.26 2.65
C GLY A 72 -3.54 0.19 1.43
N ALA A 73 -2.69 -0.69 0.90
CA ALA A 73 -1.96 -0.42 -0.34
C ALA A 73 -2.90 -0.36 -1.55
N TYR A 74 -3.93 -1.20 -1.60
CA TYR A 74 -4.97 -1.13 -2.63
C TYR A 74 -5.72 0.19 -2.62
N LEU A 75 -6.11 0.66 -1.43
CA LEU A 75 -6.73 1.98 -1.24
C LEU A 75 -5.79 3.11 -1.72
N PHE A 76 -4.50 3.02 -1.38
CA PHE A 76 -3.51 4.00 -1.85
C PHE A 76 -3.40 4.01 -3.37
N LEU A 77 -3.31 2.85 -4.02
CA LEU A 77 -3.21 2.77 -5.49
C LEU A 77 -4.40 3.44 -6.19
N HIS A 78 -5.61 3.30 -5.64
CA HIS A 78 -6.79 3.99 -6.15
C HIS A 78 -6.81 5.49 -5.83
N ALA A 79 -6.35 5.91 -4.65
CA ALA A 79 -6.24 7.32 -4.30
C ALA A 79 -5.21 8.02 -5.19
N GLN A 80 -4.07 7.36 -5.44
CA GLN A 80 -3.05 7.85 -6.37
C GLN A 80 -3.60 8.06 -7.79
N ALA A 81 -4.51 7.20 -8.24
CA ALA A 81 -5.13 7.33 -9.55
C ALA A 81 -5.98 8.61 -9.72
N LEU A 82 -6.36 9.28 -8.63
CA LEU A 82 -7.07 10.56 -8.62
C LEU A 82 -6.16 11.79 -8.57
N LEU A 83 -4.85 11.59 -8.40
CA LEU A 83 -3.86 12.62 -8.14
C LEU A 83 -2.78 12.64 -9.22
N PRO A 84 -2.03 13.74 -9.38
CA PRO A 84 -0.78 13.70 -10.15
C PRO A 84 0.20 12.67 -9.55
N PRO A 85 1.29 12.30 -10.27
CA PRO A 85 2.33 11.45 -9.70
C PRO A 85 2.84 11.98 -8.35
N PHE A 86 2.74 11.15 -7.30
CA PHE A 86 3.16 11.53 -5.95
C PHE A 86 4.67 11.80 -5.92
N ILE A 87 5.07 12.90 -5.31
CA ILE A 87 6.45 13.40 -5.35
C ILE A 87 7.34 12.91 -4.21
N GLY A 88 6.75 12.37 -3.12
CA GLY A 88 7.47 11.80 -1.99
C GLY A 88 7.79 10.31 -2.15
N LYS A 89 8.12 9.65 -1.05
CA LYS A 89 8.45 8.21 -1.02
C LYS A 89 7.21 7.38 -0.68
N VAL A 90 7.03 6.24 -1.35
CA VAL A 90 5.95 5.28 -1.12
C VAL A 90 6.52 3.89 -0.90
N LEU A 91 6.14 3.24 0.18
CA LEU A 91 6.45 1.85 0.49
C LEU A 91 5.17 1.02 0.59
N LEU A 92 5.03 0.03 -0.27
CA LEU A 92 3.92 -0.91 -0.26
C LEU A 92 4.41 -2.29 0.20
N LEU A 93 3.82 -2.81 1.27
CA LEU A 93 4.14 -4.11 1.84
C LEU A 93 2.97 -5.07 1.63
N SER A 94 3.22 -6.22 1.00
CA SER A 94 2.20 -7.20 0.63
C SER A 94 0.95 -6.55 0.00
N PRO A 95 1.13 -5.70 -1.03
CA PRO A 95 0.01 -4.92 -1.57
C PRO A 95 -1.01 -5.83 -2.25
N ILE A 96 -2.29 -5.68 -1.92
CA ILE A 96 -3.37 -6.17 -2.78
C ILE A 96 -3.34 -5.30 -4.04
N VAL A 97 -3.26 -5.93 -5.20
CA VAL A 97 -3.17 -5.23 -6.49
C VAL A 97 -4.28 -5.62 -7.47
N GLY A 98 -5.11 -6.60 -7.11
CA GLY A 98 -6.21 -7.09 -7.92
C GLY A 98 -6.95 -8.22 -7.24
N GLU A 99 -7.70 -8.98 -8.03
CA GLU A 99 -8.40 -10.17 -7.55
C GLU A 99 -7.40 -11.26 -7.13
N PHE A 100 -7.80 -12.06 -6.17
CA PHE A 100 -7.06 -13.25 -5.78
C PHE A 100 -7.97 -14.41 -5.46
N THR A 101 -7.49 -15.62 -5.72
CA THR A 101 -8.18 -16.86 -5.41
C THR A 101 -7.24 -17.81 -4.70
N ASN A 102 -7.80 -18.65 -3.83
CA ASN A 102 -7.11 -19.76 -3.24
C ASN A 102 -8.02 -20.97 -3.28
N ASP A 103 -7.75 -21.89 -4.21
CA ASP A 103 -8.58 -23.06 -4.45
C ASP A 103 -8.56 -24.03 -3.27
N GLU A 104 -7.41 -24.18 -2.58
CA GLU A 104 -7.28 -25.02 -1.39
C GLU A 104 -8.17 -24.54 -0.23
N LYS A 105 -8.33 -23.22 -0.10
CA LYS A 105 -9.17 -22.59 0.91
C LYS A 105 -10.58 -22.29 0.40
N MET A 106 -10.86 -22.58 -0.87
CA MET A 106 -12.12 -22.24 -1.54
C MET A 106 -12.51 -20.75 -1.34
N MET A 107 -11.51 -19.87 -1.42
CA MET A 107 -11.68 -18.44 -1.24
C MET A 107 -11.38 -17.70 -2.53
N SER A 108 -12.25 -16.76 -2.86
CA SER A 108 -12.06 -15.80 -3.95
C SER A 108 -12.45 -14.42 -3.47
N PHE A 109 -11.66 -13.43 -3.82
CA PHE A 109 -11.93 -12.04 -3.51
C PHE A 109 -11.64 -11.16 -4.71
N VAL A 110 -12.65 -10.39 -5.11
CA VAL A 110 -12.53 -9.36 -6.14
C VAL A 110 -12.65 -8.01 -5.46
N PRO A 111 -11.55 -7.27 -5.31
CA PRO A 111 -11.59 -5.94 -4.70
C PRO A 111 -12.47 -4.99 -5.50
N PRO A 112 -13.10 -3.99 -4.84
CA PRO A 112 -13.92 -3.00 -5.54
C PRO A 112 -13.11 -2.28 -6.64
N LYS A 113 -13.73 -2.06 -7.81
CA LYS A 113 -13.14 -1.31 -8.93
C LYS A 113 -11.79 -1.84 -9.45
N THR A 114 -11.56 -3.14 -9.35
CA THR A 114 -10.37 -3.80 -9.90
C THR A 114 -10.18 -3.51 -11.39
N ASP A 115 -11.25 -3.51 -12.15
CA ASP A 115 -11.30 -3.19 -13.58
C ASP A 115 -10.81 -1.76 -13.87
N VAL A 116 -11.16 -0.79 -13.02
CA VAL A 116 -10.74 0.61 -13.17
C VAL A 116 -9.22 0.75 -13.03
N LEU A 117 -8.65 0.19 -11.96
CA LEU A 117 -7.21 0.20 -11.74
C LEU A 117 -6.48 -0.52 -12.88
N LYS A 118 -6.95 -1.71 -13.24
CA LYS A 118 -6.40 -2.49 -14.33
C LYS A 118 -6.40 -1.70 -15.65
N ASN A 119 -7.52 -1.06 -15.99
CA ASN A 119 -7.62 -0.26 -17.22
C ASN A 119 -6.63 0.90 -17.25
N LEU A 120 -6.47 1.65 -16.15
CA LEU A 120 -5.51 2.74 -16.07
C LEU A 120 -4.07 2.25 -16.28
N VAL A 121 -3.73 1.09 -15.69
CA VAL A 121 -2.42 0.46 -15.87
C VAL A 121 -2.24 -0.04 -17.31
N ASP A 122 -3.25 -0.69 -17.87
CA ASP A 122 -3.20 -1.29 -19.21
C ASP A 122 -3.08 -0.23 -20.32
N THR A 123 -3.68 0.93 -20.12
CA THR A 123 -3.66 2.05 -21.09
C THR A 123 -2.48 3.00 -20.87
N GLY A 124 -1.64 2.78 -19.85
CA GLY A 124 -0.51 3.66 -19.53
C GLY A 124 -0.92 5.02 -18.93
N ASN A 125 -2.15 5.13 -18.43
CA ASN A 125 -2.69 6.36 -17.84
C ASN A 125 -2.61 6.41 -16.31
N TYR A 126 -2.01 5.39 -15.68
CA TYR A 126 -1.84 5.39 -14.22
C TYR A 126 -0.77 6.41 -13.81
N PRO A 127 -1.06 7.38 -12.92
CA PRO A 127 -0.09 8.38 -12.46
C PRO A 127 0.90 7.75 -11.47
N ILE A 128 2.02 7.26 -11.98
CA ILE A 128 3.02 6.50 -11.21
C ILE A 128 3.74 7.44 -10.24
N PRO A 129 3.76 7.17 -8.90
CA PRO A 129 4.58 7.91 -7.95
C PRO A 129 6.06 7.91 -8.36
N ILE A 130 6.76 9.02 -8.12
CA ILE A 130 8.16 9.18 -8.54
C ILE A 130 9.09 8.19 -7.83
N ASN A 131 8.82 7.93 -6.56
CA ASN A 131 9.65 7.06 -5.72
C ASN A 131 8.77 6.06 -4.96
N ILE A 132 8.51 4.94 -5.58
CA ILE A 132 7.66 3.87 -5.02
C ILE A 132 8.36 2.53 -5.12
N GLU A 133 8.25 1.71 -4.08
CA GLU A 133 8.69 0.32 -4.09
C GLU A 133 7.67 -0.60 -3.44
N MET A 134 7.65 -1.86 -3.87
CA MET A 134 6.74 -2.91 -3.41
C MET A 134 7.51 -4.13 -2.91
N HIS A 135 7.04 -4.75 -1.82
CA HIS A 135 7.58 -6.00 -1.29
C HIS A 135 6.45 -7.00 -1.08
N VAL A 136 6.62 -8.22 -1.55
CA VAL A 136 5.62 -9.28 -1.45
C VAL A 136 6.30 -10.62 -1.14
N GLY A 137 5.68 -11.44 -0.29
CA GLY A 137 6.18 -12.79 -0.01
C GLY A 137 5.99 -13.74 -1.19
N SER A 138 6.93 -14.65 -1.41
CA SER A 138 6.84 -15.66 -2.48
C SER A 138 5.66 -16.64 -2.29
N GLU A 139 5.18 -16.77 -1.05
CA GLU A 139 4.06 -17.64 -0.67
C GLU A 139 2.78 -16.86 -0.35
N ASP A 140 2.75 -15.57 -0.72
CA ASP A 140 1.60 -14.69 -0.49
C ASP A 140 0.51 -14.97 -1.54
N TRP A 141 -0.51 -15.72 -1.16
CA TRP A 141 -1.63 -16.03 -2.05
C TRP A 141 -2.64 -14.88 -2.18
N GLN A 142 -2.67 -13.91 -1.26
CA GLN A 142 -3.60 -12.77 -1.30
C GLN A 142 -3.10 -11.64 -2.20
N SER A 143 -1.84 -11.26 -2.04
CA SER A 143 -1.23 -10.24 -2.90
C SER A 143 -0.75 -10.80 -4.24
N SER A 144 -0.57 -12.12 -4.32
CA SER A 144 -0.06 -12.82 -5.49
C SER A 144 1.26 -12.25 -6.02
N PRO A 145 2.41 -12.86 -5.75
CA PRO A 145 3.70 -12.34 -6.19
C PRO A 145 3.76 -12.14 -7.72
N ASP A 146 3.09 -12.99 -8.50
CA ASP A 146 2.99 -12.83 -9.96
C ASP A 146 2.22 -11.57 -10.35
N SER A 147 1.14 -11.23 -9.63
CA SER A 147 0.35 -10.03 -9.87
C SER A 147 1.13 -8.76 -9.51
N VAL A 148 1.87 -8.78 -8.39
CA VAL A 148 2.74 -7.67 -7.97
C VAL A 148 3.89 -7.49 -8.97
N GLN A 149 4.51 -8.58 -9.41
CA GLN A 149 5.54 -8.56 -10.45
C GLN A 149 5.01 -7.99 -11.77
N ALA A 150 3.83 -8.44 -12.22
CA ALA A 150 3.21 -7.96 -13.45
C ALA A 150 2.93 -6.44 -13.36
N LEU A 151 2.36 -5.98 -12.25
CA LEU A 151 2.11 -4.55 -12.02
C LEU A 151 3.42 -3.76 -12.00
N GLY A 152 4.41 -4.21 -11.23
CA GLY A 152 5.72 -3.55 -11.11
C GLY A 152 6.44 -3.45 -12.45
N THR A 153 6.48 -4.55 -13.20
CA THR A 153 7.08 -4.59 -14.53
C THR A 153 6.38 -3.64 -15.50
N LYS A 154 5.06 -3.63 -15.50
CA LYS A 154 4.26 -2.81 -16.41
C LYS A 154 4.39 -1.31 -16.12
N LEU A 155 4.45 -0.95 -14.86
CA LEU A 155 4.58 0.45 -14.42
C LEU A 155 6.04 0.91 -14.24
N GLY A 156 7.03 0.02 -14.36
CA GLY A 156 8.42 0.34 -14.07
C GLY A 156 8.69 0.61 -12.58
N ILE A 157 7.90 0.01 -11.69
CA ILE A 157 8.04 0.13 -10.24
C ILE A 157 9.00 -0.94 -9.72
N PHE A 158 9.92 -0.55 -8.84
CA PHE A 158 10.79 -1.50 -8.14
C PHE A 158 9.95 -2.42 -7.24
N TYR A 159 10.18 -3.72 -7.35
CA TYR A 159 9.52 -4.71 -6.49
C TYR A 159 10.51 -5.79 -6.03
N THR A 160 10.22 -6.38 -4.87
CA THR A 160 10.98 -7.51 -4.30
C THR A 160 10.02 -8.65 -3.97
N ILE A 161 10.31 -9.84 -4.48
CA ILE A 161 9.65 -11.08 -4.05
C ILE A 161 10.52 -11.70 -2.97
N VAL A 162 9.98 -11.78 -1.75
CA VAL A 162 10.72 -12.22 -0.56
C VAL A 162 10.53 -13.72 -0.38
N SER A 163 11.62 -14.48 -0.51
CA SER A 163 11.59 -15.95 -0.45
C SER A 163 11.09 -16.46 0.89
N ASN A 164 10.22 -17.48 0.85
CA ASN A 164 9.65 -18.18 2.01
C ASN A 164 8.84 -17.26 2.97
N GLU A 165 8.31 -16.16 2.46
CA GLU A 165 7.44 -15.26 3.21
C GLU A 165 6.03 -15.32 2.64
N GLY A 166 5.03 -15.25 3.54
CA GLY A 166 3.62 -15.18 3.19
C GLY A 166 3.09 -13.76 3.14
N HIS A 167 1.77 -13.61 3.34
CA HIS A 167 1.10 -12.30 3.34
C HIS A 167 1.59 -11.36 4.45
N SER A 168 1.93 -11.91 5.61
CA SER A 168 2.57 -11.17 6.70
C SER A 168 4.08 -11.34 6.59
N LEU A 169 4.75 -10.34 6.02
CA LEU A 169 6.22 -10.32 5.96
C LEU A 169 6.81 -10.34 7.39
N SER A 170 7.90 -11.06 7.59
CA SER A 170 8.54 -11.17 8.89
C SER A 170 8.99 -9.81 9.44
N LYS A 171 8.93 -9.65 10.75
CA LYS A 171 9.37 -8.42 11.42
C LYS A 171 10.83 -8.09 11.11
N ALA A 172 11.68 -9.11 11.02
CA ALA A 172 13.10 -8.92 10.71
C ALA A 172 13.29 -8.34 9.30
N TYR A 173 12.57 -8.88 8.31
CA TYR A 173 12.60 -8.37 6.95
C TYR A 173 12.08 -6.93 6.87
N VAL A 174 10.90 -6.67 7.43
CA VAL A 174 10.31 -5.32 7.44
C VAL A 174 11.23 -4.32 8.13
N SER A 175 11.86 -4.70 9.26
CA SER A 175 12.83 -3.85 9.95
C SER A 175 14.00 -3.46 9.02
N THR A 176 14.57 -4.42 8.30
CA THR A 176 15.67 -4.18 7.36
C THR A 176 15.24 -3.24 6.21
N VAL A 177 14.04 -3.42 5.68
CA VAL A 177 13.48 -2.52 4.65
C VAL A 177 13.35 -1.11 5.20
N LEU A 178 12.76 -0.96 6.38
CA LEU A 178 12.56 0.35 7.01
C LEU A 178 13.89 1.04 7.36
N ASP A 179 14.93 0.30 7.80
CA ASP A 179 16.26 0.85 8.10
C ASP A 179 16.86 1.57 6.88
N ARG A 180 16.65 1.03 5.69
CA ARG A 180 17.10 1.63 4.42
C ARG A 180 16.14 2.71 3.91
N TRP A 181 14.86 2.42 3.93
CA TRP A 181 13.85 3.24 3.25
C TRP A 181 13.56 4.57 3.97
N LEU A 182 13.69 4.60 5.29
CA LEU A 182 13.44 5.80 6.10
C LEU A 182 14.58 6.84 6.03
N LEU A 183 15.74 6.46 5.51
CA LEU A 183 16.86 7.38 5.23
C LEU A 183 16.52 8.29 4.04
#